data_e72de958d3bf747ea73b8282fc68f170
#
_entry.id   e72de958d3bf747ea73b8282fc68f170
#
_cell.length_a   1.000
_cell.length_b   1.000
_cell.length_c   1.000
_cell.angle_alpha   90.00
_cell.angle_beta   90.00
_cell.angle_gamma   90.00
#
_symmetry.space_group_name_H-M   'P 1'
#
loop_
_entity.id
_entity.type
_entity.pdbx_description
1 polymer ?
#
loop_
_entity_poly.entity_id
_entity_poly.type
_entity_poly.pdbx_seq_one_letter_code
_entity_poly.pdbx_strand_id
1 'polypeptide(L)'
;MPDTTQIPNSFDMIIAGGDVIDGTGGPRRRADVGIIADRVAAVGDLSQAQAKERVDATGLAVAPGFIDVHTHDDRMVLTQPAVAPKSSQGVTTVVTGNCGVSLAPFVPGSRAGEANPPGPMALLGTWDDYKYPTLADYNEALEASPPAINVASLVGHSTLRAGVMDGFERPATKAEIDAMARVLEQSLKGGAVGLSTGLAYPTAIHAPTDEIVELAACLKDFGALYTTHMRNEGPDLVPSVDETIEIADRSGAATVISHHKCVGRENWGKSHDSLAHIKAAQQRMKLDYDVYPYTATSTILLKDFLSTSEKTVLTSSATHPEMVGREFDSIVAEWGCSVDEAIDRLSPAGAVYFRMDEDEVRRIMAFPGAMIASDGLPIDEGRPHPRLWGTFPRVLGHYCRDHGVFSLEEAVHRMSGKPASVFGIKDRGEIRQGAFADLVVFDP
;
A
#
# COMPACT_ATOMS: atom_id res chain seq x y z
N MET A 1 21.21 -6.62 31.13
CA MET A 1 21.34 -6.10 29.75
C MET A 1 22.80 -6.25 29.38
N PRO A 2 23.15 -6.81 28.20
CA PRO A 2 24.56 -6.82 27.81
C PRO A 2 25.03 -5.37 27.61
N ASP A 3 26.28 -5.13 27.97
CA ASP A 3 26.95 -3.83 27.83
C ASP A 3 27.00 -3.44 26.35
N THR A 4 26.23 -2.40 25.95
CA THR A 4 26.02 -1.98 24.58
C THR A 4 27.14 -1.12 24.00
N THR A 5 28.31 -1.05 24.67
CA THR A 5 29.40 -0.14 24.30
C THR A 5 30.57 -0.77 23.55
N GLN A 6 30.66 -2.08 23.41
CA GLN A 6 31.73 -2.71 22.62
C GLN A 6 31.27 -3.07 21.21
N ILE A 7 31.91 -2.44 20.22
CA ILE A 7 31.76 -2.82 18.80
C ILE A 7 32.34 -4.26 18.65
N PRO A 8 31.57 -5.21 18.08
CA PRO A 8 32.07 -6.55 17.81
C PRO A 8 33.30 -6.53 16.91
N ASN A 9 34.25 -7.43 17.12
CA ASN A 9 35.45 -7.56 16.28
C ASN A 9 35.23 -8.42 15.03
N SER A 10 34.08 -9.12 14.94
CA SER A 10 33.74 -9.99 13.81
C SER A 10 32.26 -9.91 13.47
N PHE A 11 31.97 -9.89 12.19
CA PHE A 11 30.64 -9.76 11.61
C PHE A 11 30.38 -10.88 10.60
N ASP A 12 29.10 -11.16 10.33
CA ASP A 12 28.74 -12.04 9.21
C ASP A 12 28.89 -11.28 7.89
N MET A 13 28.49 -10.01 7.86
CA MET A 13 28.67 -9.12 6.71
C MET A 13 29.01 -7.70 7.16
N ILE A 14 29.85 -7.01 6.39
CA ILE A 14 30.06 -5.57 6.49
C ILE A 14 29.77 -4.92 5.13
N ILE A 15 28.84 -3.95 5.11
CA ILE A 15 28.66 -3.05 3.97
C ILE A 15 29.58 -1.85 4.23
N ALA A 16 30.63 -1.69 3.40
CA ALA A 16 31.75 -0.81 3.68
C ALA A 16 31.75 0.45 2.81
N GLY A 17 32.05 1.60 3.42
CA GLY A 17 32.40 2.85 2.74
C GLY A 17 31.23 3.54 2.03
N GLY A 18 30.01 3.18 2.32
CA GLY A 18 28.81 3.79 1.72
C GLY A 18 28.38 5.10 2.39
N ASP A 19 27.54 5.86 1.70
CA ASP A 19 26.82 7.00 2.25
C ASP A 19 25.57 6.48 2.96
N VAL A 20 25.63 6.32 4.29
CA VAL A 20 24.53 5.79 5.10
C VAL A 20 23.46 6.86 5.30
N ILE A 21 22.25 6.56 4.80
CA ILE A 21 21.02 7.32 4.99
C ILE A 21 20.16 6.49 5.95
N ASP A 22 20.10 6.86 7.21
CA ASP A 22 19.61 5.98 8.28
C ASP A 22 18.08 5.84 8.38
N GLY A 23 17.32 6.50 7.53
CA GLY A 23 15.85 6.43 7.52
C GLY A 23 15.15 7.43 8.45
N THR A 24 15.90 8.19 9.26
CA THR A 24 15.33 9.20 10.18
C THR A 24 14.96 10.53 9.52
N GLY A 25 15.42 10.74 8.26
CA GLY A 25 15.36 12.05 7.58
C GLY A 25 16.52 12.97 7.94
N GLY A 26 17.43 12.53 8.82
CA GLY A 26 18.68 13.23 9.15
C GLY A 26 19.71 13.15 8.02
N PRO A 27 20.79 13.98 8.10
CA PRO A 27 21.81 14.03 7.05
C PRO A 27 22.57 12.70 6.93
N ARG A 28 22.85 12.28 5.69
CA ARG A 28 23.68 11.12 5.41
C ARG A 28 25.10 11.28 5.98
N ARG A 29 25.72 10.16 6.28
CA ARG A 29 27.12 10.11 6.73
C ARG A 29 27.86 8.93 6.11
N ARG A 30 29.13 9.10 5.78
CA ARG A 30 29.97 7.99 5.35
C ARG A 30 30.27 7.08 6.52
N ALA A 31 29.90 5.80 6.41
CA ALA A 31 30.11 4.81 7.47
C ALA A 31 30.05 3.39 6.89
N ASP A 32 30.51 2.43 7.68
CA ASP A 32 30.30 1.01 7.45
C ASP A 32 29.08 0.55 8.28
N VAL A 33 28.37 -0.48 7.78
CA VAL A 33 27.27 -1.15 8.49
C VAL A 33 27.65 -2.60 8.70
N GLY A 34 27.84 -3.00 9.98
CA GLY A 34 28.19 -4.37 10.37
C GLY A 34 26.95 -5.16 10.78
N ILE A 35 26.80 -6.37 10.24
CA ILE A 35 25.65 -7.24 10.41
C ILE A 35 26.08 -8.53 11.08
N ILE A 36 25.32 -8.97 12.10
CA ILE A 36 25.42 -10.27 12.73
C ILE A 36 24.04 -10.92 12.72
N ALA A 37 23.95 -12.11 12.16
CA ALA A 37 22.69 -12.80 11.88
C ALA A 37 21.75 -11.89 11.06
N ASP A 38 20.60 -11.54 11.59
CA ASP A 38 19.57 -10.71 10.96
C ASP A 38 19.54 -9.26 11.47
N ARG A 39 20.59 -8.83 12.24
CA ARG A 39 20.61 -7.53 12.92
C ARG A 39 21.78 -6.64 12.52
N VAL A 40 21.51 -5.35 12.48
CA VAL A 40 22.56 -4.32 12.47
C VAL A 40 23.25 -4.34 13.83
N ALA A 41 24.49 -4.80 13.85
CA ALA A 41 25.29 -4.92 15.09
C ALA A 41 26.12 -3.67 15.39
N ALA A 42 26.58 -2.95 14.35
CA ALA A 42 27.30 -1.69 14.49
C ALA A 42 27.18 -0.81 13.25
N VAL A 43 27.30 0.52 13.44
CA VAL A 43 27.39 1.52 12.36
C VAL A 43 28.53 2.48 12.71
N GLY A 44 29.56 2.56 11.87
CA GLY A 44 30.72 3.42 12.11
C GLY A 44 31.94 3.01 11.27
N ASP A 45 33.14 3.29 11.75
CA ASP A 45 34.39 2.81 11.13
C ASP A 45 34.64 1.35 11.56
N LEU A 46 34.44 0.42 10.62
CA LEU A 46 34.68 -1.02 10.79
C LEU A 46 35.84 -1.52 9.89
N SER A 47 36.72 -0.61 9.47
CA SER A 47 37.84 -0.92 8.57
C SER A 47 38.78 -1.98 9.13
N GLN A 48 38.93 -2.07 10.46
CA GLN A 48 39.79 -3.03 11.15
C GLN A 48 39.01 -4.29 11.62
N ALA A 49 37.69 -4.32 11.47
CA ALA A 49 36.90 -5.47 11.88
C ALA A 49 36.96 -6.59 10.86
N GLN A 50 36.83 -7.84 11.32
CA GLN A 50 36.73 -9.01 10.46
C GLN A 50 35.27 -9.23 10.02
N ALA A 51 35.07 -9.77 8.82
CA ALA A 51 33.76 -10.19 8.34
C ALA A 51 33.90 -11.44 7.46
N LYS A 52 32.85 -12.29 7.45
CA LYS A 52 32.76 -13.41 6.49
C LYS A 52 32.59 -12.89 5.08
N GLU A 53 31.83 -11.82 4.91
CA GLU A 53 31.58 -11.14 3.64
C GLU A 53 31.75 -9.63 3.82
N ARG A 54 32.30 -8.96 2.81
CA ARG A 54 32.45 -7.51 2.76
C ARG A 54 31.94 -7.00 1.41
N VAL A 55 30.91 -6.16 1.46
CA VAL A 55 30.32 -5.50 0.29
C VAL A 55 30.89 -4.10 0.20
N ASP A 56 31.57 -3.78 -0.91
CA ASP A 56 32.02 -2.41 -1.18
C ASP A 56 30.86 -1.54 -1.67
N ALA A 57 30.48 -0.56 -0.87
CA ALA A 57 29.45 0.43 -1.19
C ALA A 57 30.03 1.82 -1.44
N THR A 58 31.32 1.92 -1.77
CA THR A 58 31.99 3.20 -2.08
C THR A 58 31.30 3.92 -3.23
N GLY A 59 30.78 5.13 -2.97
CA GLY A 59 30.04 5.93 -3.94
C GLY A 59 28.55 5.57 -4.05
N LEU A 60 28.07 4.60 -3.28
CA LEU A 60 26.69 4.16 -3.23
C LEU A 60 25.99 4.65 -1.95
N ALA A 61 24.69 4.78 -1.99
CA ALA A 61 23.85 4.98 -0.82
C ALA A 61 23.53 3.64 -0.15
N VAL A 62 23.57 3.62 1.19
CA VAL A 62 23.11 2.51 2.03
C VAL A 62 21.94 3.00 2.85
N ALA A 63 20.77 2.44 2.63
CA ALA A 63 19.53 2.85 3.29
C ALA A 63 18.81 1.66 3.91
N PRO A 64 17.84 1.88 4.84
CA PRO A 64 16.92 0.84 5.23
C PRO A 64 16.15 0.36 4.00
N GLY A 65 15.84 -0.94 3.95
CA GLY A 65 14.93 -1.47 2.95
C GLY A 65 13.58 -0.73 2.98
N PHE A 66 13.04 -0.48 1.80
CA PHE A 66 11.82 0.31 1.68
C PHE A 66 10.60 -0.49 2.16
N ILE A 67 9.62 0.22 2.70
CA ILE A 67 8.36 -0.31 3.19
C ILE A 67 7.24 0.22 2.30
N ASP A 68 6.65 -0.64 1.50
CA ASP A 68 5.51 -0.32 0.66
C ASP A 68 4.21 -0.49 1.45
N VAL A 69 3.68 0.61 1.96
CA VAL A 69 2.52 0.61 2.86
C VAL A 69 1.18 0.41 2.15
N HIS A 70 1.18 0.40 0.82
CA HIS A 70 -0.04 0.25 0.06
C HIS A 70 0.17 -0.71 -1.12
N THR A 71 -0.26 -1.95 -0.94
CA THR A 71 -0.15 -2.99 -1.97
C THR A 71 -1.40 -3.85 -2.04
N HIS A 72 -1.53 -4.55 -3.17
CA HIS A 72 -2.50 -5.62 -3.38
C HIS A 72 -1.77 -6.94 -3.63
N ASP A 73 -0.68 -7.14 -2.91
CA ASP A 73 0.24 -8.28 -3.08
C ASP A 73 -0.23 -9.54 -2.33
N ASP A 74 -1.42 -9.53 -1.72
CA ASP A 74 -1.95 -10.58 -0.85
C ASP A 74 -1.76 -11.99 -1.42
N ARG A 75 -2.04 -12.17 -2.71
CA ARG A 75 -1.84 -13.44 -3.41
C ARG A 75 -0.38 -13.62 -3.88
N MET A 76 0.25 -12.55 -4.35
CA MET A 76 1.60 -12.62 -4.91
C MET A 76 2.62 -13.10 -3.88
N VAL A 77 2.54 -12.66 -2.63
CA VAL A 77 3.45 -13.09 -1.54
C VAL A 77 3.36 -14.59 -1.24
N LEU A 78 2.25 -15.25 -1.58
CA LEU A 78 2.06 -16.69 -1.44
C LEU A 78 2.48 -17.47 -2.69
N THR A 79 2.24 -16.91 -3.89
CA THR A 79 2.39 -17.64 -5.16
C THR A 79 3.71 -17.35 -5.88
N GLN A 80 4.35 -16.22 -5.56
CA GLN A 80 5.60 -15.76 -6.16
C GLN A 80 6.60 -15.38 -5.06
N PRO A 81 7.22 -16.34 -4.35
CA PRO A 81 8.01 -16.06 -3.14
C PRO A 81 9.15 -15.06 -3.33
N ALA A 82 9.72 -14.93 -4.53
CA ALA A 82 10.74 -13.92 -4.82
C ALA A 82 10.20 -12.47 -4.76
N VAL A 83 8.88 -12.30 -4.91
CA VAL A 83 8.20 -10.99 -4.95
C VAL A 83 8.97 -9.97 -5.80
N ALA A 84 9.44 -10.42 -6.98
CA ALA A 84 10.38 -9.68 -7.83
C ALA A 84 9.96 -8.23 -8.14
N PRO A 85 8.66 -7.91 -8.36
CA PRO A 85 8.22 -6.54 -8.56
C PRO A 85 8.57 -5.60 -7.41
N LYS A 86 8.68 -6.12 -6.18
CA LYS A 86 8.99 -5.35 -4.96
C LYS A 86 10.46 -5.43 -4.60
N SER A 87 11.01 -6.65 -4.49
CA SER A 87 12.39 -6.86 -4.08
C SER A 87 13.40 -6.18 -5.01
N SER A 88 13.13 -6.16 -6.34
CA SER A 88 13.98 -5.45 -7.33
C SER A 88 14.02 -3.93 -7.18
N GLN A 89 13.09 -3.34 -6.43
CA GLN A 89 13.04 -1.91 -6.13
C GLN A 89 13.64 -1.55 -4.77
N GLY A 90 14.20 -2.53 -4.04
CA GLY A 90 14.71 -2.33 -2.67
C GLY A 90 13.61 -2.38 -1.60
N VAL A 91 12.40 -2.81 -1.92
CA VAL A 91 11.32 -3.04 -0.96
C VAL A 91 11.60 -4.32 -0.19
N THR A 92 11.61 -4.24 1.13
CA THR A 92 11.83 -5.37 2.05
C THR A 92 10.62 -5.68 2.91
N THR A 93 9.60 -4.83 2.88
CA THR A 93 8.35 -5.02 3.63
C THR A 93 7.18 -4.49 2.80
N VAL A 94 6.07 -5.23 2.77
CA VAL A 94 4.81 -4.80 2.17
C VAL A 94 3.68 -4.85 3.18
N VAL A 95 2.73 -3.92 3.02
CA VAL A 95 1.43 -3.95 3.73
C VAL A 95 0.37 -4.37 2.74
N THR A 96 -0.25 -5.52 2.98
CA THR A 96 -1.32 -6.10 2.16
C THR A 96 -2.70 -5.80 2.74
N GLY A 97 -3.77 -6.14 2.02
CA GLY A 97 -5.13 -5.96 2.50
C GLY A 97 -5.65 -4.53 2.41
N ASN A 98 -5.15 -3.72 1.49
CA ASN A 98 -5.54 -2.33 1.29
C ASN A 98 -6.89 -2.17 0.55
N CYS A 99 -7.40 -0.93 0.48
CA CYS A 99 -8.60 -0.54 -0.26
C CYS A 99 -9.85 -1.37 0.08
N GLY A 100 -9.93 -1.89 1.29
CA GLY A 100 -11.06 -2.67 1.77
C GLY A 100 -11.09 -4.12 1.29
N VAL A 101 -10.04 -4.63 0.67
CA VAL A 101 -9.97 -6.01 0.20
C VAL A 101 -8.76 -6.74 0.74
N SER A 102 -8.96 -7.96 1.26
CA SER A 102 -7.91 -8.84 1.75
C SER A 102 -8.29 -10.31 1.45
N LEU A 103 -7.32 -11.19 1.24
CA LEU A 103 -7.59 -12.63 1.06
C LEU A 103 -8.04 -13.31 2.36
N ALA A 104 -7.66 -12.75 3.49
CA ALA A 104 -8.03 -13.23 4.82
C ALA A 104 -8.54 -12.06 5.69
N PRO A 105 -9.46 -12.33 6.62
CA PRO A 105 -10.17 -13.60 6.87
C PRO A 105 -11.38 -13.74 5.94
N PHE A 106 -11.49 -14.82 5.19
CA PHE A 106 -12.66 -15.05 4.34
C PHE A 106 -12.86 -16.54 3.97
N VAL A 107 -14.13 -16.94 3.89
CA VAL A 107 -14.58 -18.19 3.26
C VAL A 107 -15.79 -17.87 2.40
N PRO A 108 -15.90 -18.39 1.17
CA PRO A 108 -16.99 -18.05 0.24
C PRO A 108 -18.41 -18.21 0.80
N GLY A 109 -18.68 -19.19 1.67
CA GLY A 109 -19.97 -19.34 2.34
C GLY A 109 -21.17 -19.31 1.40
N SER A 110 -22.09 -18.35 1.62
CA SER A 110 -23.29 -18.14 0.80
C SER A 110 -23.00 -17.68 -0.64
N ARG A 111 -21.76 -17.20 -0.92
CA ARG A 111 -21.32 -16.72 -2.23
C ARG A 111 -20.63 -17.78 -3.09
N ALA A 112 -20.54 -19.02 -2.61
CA ALA A 112 -19.90 -20.13 -3.33
C ALA A 112 -20.51 -20.44 -4.73
N GLY A 113 -21.69 -19.91 -5.02
CA GLY A 113 -22.35 -20.01 -6.32
C GLY A 113 -22.13 -18.84 -7.27
N GLU A 114 -21.49 -17.78 -6.82
CA GLU A 114 -21.16 -16.63 -7.66
C GLU A 114 -19.96 -16.94 -8.56
N ALA A 115 -20.00 -16.47 -9.81
CA ALA A 115 -18.95 -16.76 -10.79
C ALA A 115 -17.58 -16.17 -10.40
N ASN A 116 -17.57 -14.97 -9.80
CA ASN A 116 -16.36 -14.22 -9.45
C ASN A 116 -16.52 -13.52 -8.09
N PRO A 117 -15.41 -13.24 -7.39
CA PRO A 117 -15.43 -12.37 -6.23
C PRO A 117 -15.98 -10.98 -6.57
N PRO A 118 -16.82 -10.36 -5.69
CA PRO A 118 -17.50 -9.11 -6.01
C PRO A 118 -16.57 -7.90 -6.00
N GLY A 119 -16.80 -6.99 -6.96
CA GLY A 119 -16.14 -5.69 -7.02
C GLY A 119 -14.60 -5.80 -6.98
N PRO A 120 -13.94 -5.01 -6.10
CA PRO A 120 -12.47 -4.99 -6.05
C PRO A 120 -11.86 -6.27 -5.48
N MET A 121 -12.64 -7.19 -4.88
CA MET A 121 -12.13 -8.49 -4.44
C MET A 121 -11.57 -9.30 -5.62
N ALA A 122 -12.12 -9.14 -6.83
CA ALA A 122 -11.63 -9.77 -8.04
C ALA A 122 -10.19 -9.34 -8.43
N LEU A 123 -9.66 -8.25 -7.87
CA LEU A 123 -8.27 -7.83 -8.07
C LEU A 123 -7.26 -8.75 -7.38
N LEU A 124 -7.66 -9.42 -6.30
CA LEU A 124 -6.79 -10.31 -5.53
C LEU A 124 -6.78 -11.74 -6.07
N GLY A 125 -7.75 -12.11 -6.94
CA GLY A 125 -7.82 -13.45 -7.52
C GLY A 125 -9.24 -13.96 -7.72
N THR A 126 -9.35 -15.28 -7.80
CA THR A 126 -10.60 -16.04 -7.95
C THR A 126 -11.09 -16.55 -6.60
N TRP A 127 -12.26 -17.21 -6.57
CA TRP A 127 -12.75 -17.84 -5.35
C TRP A 127 -11.81 -18.92 -4.77
N ASP A 128 -10.96 -19.55 -5.59
CA ASP A 128 -9.98 -20.53 -5.14
C ASP A 128 -8.84 -19.90 -4.30
N ASP A 129 -8.63 -18.60 -4.45
CA ASP A 129 -7.65 -17.84 -3.68
C ASP A 129 -8.19 -17.42 -2.30
N TYR A 130 -9.53 -17.29 -2.17
CA TYR A 130 -10.23 -16.91 -0.92
C TYR A 130 -10.51 -18.15 -0.05
N LYS A 131 -9.47 -18.70 0.55
CA LYS A 131 -9.50 -19.99 1.29
C LYS A 131 -8.98 -19.92 2.72
N TYR A 132 -8.78 -18.72 3.24
CA TYR A 132 -8.22 -18.48 4.56
C TYR A 132 -9.30 -18.00 5.53
N PRO A 133 -9.93 -18.89 6.34
CA PRO A 133 -11.00 -18.54 7.28
C PRO A 133 -10.59 -17.49 8.31
N THR A 134 -9.32 -17.52 8.71
CA THR A 134 -8.74 -16.57 9.66
C THR A 134 -7.45 -15.97 9.11
N LEU A 135 -7.02 -14.85 9.70
CA LEU A 135 -5.71 -14.29 9.40
C LEU A 135 -4.58 -15.25 9.84
N ALA A 136 -4.79 -16.03 10.89
CA ALA A 136 -3.82 -17.02 11.34
C ALA A 136 -3.57 -18.11 10.26
N ASP A 137 -4.61 -18.58 9.57
CA ASP A 137 -4.46 -19.54 8.47
C ASP A 137 -3.63 -18.94 7.31
N TYR A 138 -3.83 -17.67 7.01
CA TYR A 138 -3.05 -16.96 6.00
C TYR A 138 -1.59 -16.80 6.42
N ASN A 139 -1.34 -16.41 7.68
CA ASN A 139 0.01 -16.29 8.23
C ASN A 139 0.73 -17.65 8.26
N GLU A 140 0.04 -18.74 8.60
CA GLU A 140 0.60 -20.10 8.55
C GLU A 140 1.01 -20.49 7.12
N ALA A 141 0.20 -20.11 6.12
CA ALA A 141 0.56 -20.32 4.71
C ALA A 141 1.79 -19.52 4.28
N LEU A 142 1.95 -18.29 4.76
CA LEU A 142 3.16 -17.48 4.54
C LEU A 142 4.40 -18.09 5.21
N GLU A 143 4.25 -18.59 6.45
CA GLU A 143 5.35 -19.24 7.18
C GLU A 143 5.77 -20.57 6.53
N ALA A 144 4.83 -21.30 5.96
CA ALA A 144 5.10 -22.56 5.23
C ALA A 144 5.86 -22.33 3.91
N SER A 145 5.70 -21.17 3.28
CA SER A 145 6.41 -20.77 2.05
C SER A 145 6.81 -19.29 2.16
N PRO A 146 7.86 -18.97 2.93
CA PRO A 146 8.21 -17.59 3.24
C PRO A 146 8.55 -16.79 1.98
N PRO A 147 7.93 -15.62 1.77
CA PRO A 147 8.34 -14.70 0.72
C PRO A 147 9.71 -14.06 1.06
N ALA A 148 10.38 -13.56 0.02
CA ALA A 148 11.69 -12.89 0.16
C ALA A 148 11.63 -11.54 0.91
N ILE A 149 10.45 -11.07 1.25
CA ILE A 149 10.18 -9.80 1.94
C ILE A 149 9.23 -10.01 3.12
N ASN A 150 9.22 -9.07 4.06
CA ASN A 150 8.30 -9.10 5.19
C ASN A 150 6.88 -8.70 4.77
N VAL A 151 5.88 -9.25 5.44
CA VAL A 151 4.47 -8.97 5.18
C VAL A 151 3.78 -8.52 6.47
N ALA A 152 3.03 -7.42 6.38
CA ALA A 152 2.08 -6.99 7.39
C ALA A 152 0.70 -6.91 6.73
N SER A 153 -0.37 -7.34 7.43
CA SER A 153 -1.68 -7.47 6.81
C SER A 153 -2.73 -6.59 7.48
N LEU A 154 -3.50 -5.87 6.65
CA LEU A 154 -4.75 -5.22 7.03
C LEU A 154 -5.92 -6.19 6.79
N VAL A 155 -7.03 -5.92 7.46
CA VAL A 155 -8.32 -6.59 7.21
C VAL A 155 -9.18 -5.69 6.33
N GLY A 156 -9.65 -6.23 5.20
CA GLY A 156 -10.48 -5.50 4.26
C GLY A 156 -11.95 -5.44 4.67
N HIS A 157 -12.53 -4.24 4.74
CA HIS A 157 -13.94 -4.02 5.07
C HIS A 157 -14.89 -4.67 4.04
N SER A 158 -14.61 -4.53 2.72
CA SER A 158 -15.41 -5.21 1.68
C SER A 158 -15.35 -6.72 1.82
N THR A 159 -14.20 -7.26 2.24
CA THR A 159 -14.05 -8.70 2.53
C THR A 159 -14.91 -9.11 3.74
N LEU A 160 -14.92 -8.29 4.80
CA LEU A 160 -15.80 -8.53 5.97
C LEU A 160 -17.28 -8.47 5.56
N ARG A 161 -17.69 -7.44 4.81
CA ARG A 161 -19.08 -7.32 4.30
C ARG A 161 -19.47 -8.52 3.45
N ALA A 162 -18.60 -8.97 2.55
CA ALA A 162 -18.82 -10.14 1.71
C ALA A 162 -19.00 -11.44 2.51
N GLY A 163 -18.37 -11.52 3.68
CA GLY A 163 -18.48 -12.67 4.56
C GLY A 163 -19.78 -12.74 5.41
N VAL A 164 -20.48 -11.61 5.56
CA VAL A 164 -21.65 -11.55 6.47
C VAL A 164 -22.93 -11.04 5.82
N MET A 165 -22.85 -10.34 4.68
CA MET A 165 -24.00 -9.74 3.99
C MET A 165 -24.37 -10.55 2.74
N ASP A 166 -25.65 -10.56 2.43
CA ASP A 166 -26.23 -11.18 1.22
C ASP A 166 -26.16 -10.26 -0.02
N GLY A 167 -26.00 -8.94 0.18
CA GLY A 167 -25.91 -7.94 -0.87
C GLY A 167 -25.28 -6.64 -0.36
N PHE A 168 -24.85 -5.76 -1.28
CA PHE A 168 -24.10 -4.54 -0.96
C PHE A 168 -24.90 -3.24 -1.18
N GLU A 169 -26.11 -3.33 -1.75
CA GLU A 169 -26.96 -2.20 -2.13
C GLU A 169 -27.61 -1.49 -0.93
N ARG A 170 -27.19 -1.83 0.27
CA ARG A 170 -27.73 -1.32 1.54
C ARG A 170 -26.65 -1.16 2.60
N PRO A 171 -26.90 -0.34 3.65
CA PRO A 171 -26.13 -0.38 4.88
C PRO A 171 -26.13 -1.77 5.52
N ALA A 172 -25.10 -2.10 6.28
CA ALA A 172 -25.11 -3.28 7.14
C ALA A 172 -26.07 -3.07 8.31
N THR A 173 -26.76 -4.12 8.71
CA THR A 173 -27.54 -4.14 9.94
C THR A 173 -26.64 -4.17 11.16
N LYS A 174 -27.14 -3.81 12.35
CA LYS A 174 -26.35 -3.88 13.59
C LYS A 174 -25.80 -5.29 13.84
N ALA A 175 -26.56 -6.33 13.55
CA ALA A 175 -26.09 -7.71 13.71
C ALA A 175 -24.92 -8.07 12.76
N GLU A 176 -24.94 -7.55 11.52
CA GLU A 176 -23.86 -7.72 10.55
C GLU A 176 -22.62 -6.92 10.97
N ILE A 177 -22.79 -5.67 11.47
CA ILE A 177 -21.68 -4.87 12.02
C ILE A 177 -21.02 -5.61 13.19
N ASP A 178 -21.82 -6.14 14.13
CA ASP A 178 -21.32 -6.91 15.26
C ASP A 178 -20.59 -8.20 14.83
N ALA A 179 -21.04 -8.83 13.73
CA ALA A 179 -20.38 -9.98 13.16
C ALA A 179 -19.04 -9.60 12.54
N MET A 180 -18.99 -8.52 11.75
CA MET A 180 -17.74 -7.97 11.18
C MET A 180 -16.75 -7.57 12.28
N ALA A 181 -17.21 -6.90 13.33
CA ALA A 181 -16.37 -6.47 14.45
C ALA A 181 -15.70 -7.67 15.17
N ARG A 182 -16.44 -8.77 15.40
CA ARG A 182 -15.86 -9.99 15.99
C ARG A 182 -14.76 -10.59 15.14
N VAL A 183 -14.94 -10.64 13.81
CA VAL A 183 -13.93 -11.16 12.88
C VAL A 183 -12.71 -10.24 12.84
N LEU A 184 -12.92 -8.92 12.82
CA LEU A 184 -11.86 -7.92 12.90
C LEU A 184 -11.04 -8.05 14.18
N GLU A 185 -11.69 -8.10 15.35
CA GLU A 185 -11.00 -8.27 16.63
C GLU A 185 -10.19 -9.57 16.70
N GLN A 186 -10.72 -10.67 16.16
CA GLN A 186 -9.98 -11.92 16.07
C GLN A 186 -8.73 -11.76 15.22
N SER A 187 -8.84 -11.06 14.09
CA SER A 187 -7.70 -10.80 13.18
C SER A 187 -6.66 -9.90 13.83
N LEU A 188 -7.08 -8.87 14.57
CA LEU A 188 -6.17 -7.99 15.33
C LEU A 188 -5.41 -8.77 16.41
N LYS A 189 -6.05 -9.70 17.12
CA LYS A 189 -5.38 -10.63 18.05
C LYS A 189 -4.41 -11.57 17.31
N GLY A 190 -4.68 -11.88 16.05
CA GLY A 190 -3.82 -12.67 15.15
C GLY A 190 -2.70 -11.88 14.48
N GLY A 191 -2.53 -10.58 14.80
CA GLY A 191 -1.43 -9.77 14.30
C GLY A 191 -1.78 -8.87 13.11
N ALA A 192 -3.07 -8.69 12.75
CA ALA A 192 -3.45 -7.67 11.80
C ALA A 192 -3.00 -6.28 12.27
N VAL A 193 -2.48 -5.46 11.35
CA VAL A 193 -2.01 -4.11 11.67
C VAL A 193 -3.13 -3.07 11.61
N GLY A 194 -4.31 -3.43 11.09
CA GLY A 194 -5.45 -2.50 11.01
C GLY A 194 -6.60 -2.99 10.16
N LEU A 195 -7.52 -2.05 9.92
CA LEU A 195 -8.68 -2.17 9.03
C LEU A 195 -8.49 -1.27 7.82
N SER A 196 -8.80 -1.78 6.63
CA SER A 196 -8.86 -0.97 5.41
C SER A 196 -10.29 -0.84 4.87
N THR A 197 -10.62 0.31 4.26
CA THR A 197 -11.86 0.50 3.51
C THR A 197 -11.60 0.94 2.08
N GLY A 198 -12.58 0.69 1.20
CA GLY A 198 -12.61 1.21 -0.16
C GLY A 198 -14.01 1.74 -0.46
N LEU A 199 -14.32 2.93 0.09
CA LEU A 199 -15.67 3.49 0.12
C LEU A 199 -16.19 3.92 -1.26
N ALA A 200 -15.31 4.03 -2.25
CA ALA A 200 -15.69 4.31 -3.64
C ALA A 200 -16.21 3.08 -4.41
N TYR A 201 -16.00 1.87 -3.87
CA TYR A 201 -16.33 0.64 -4.59
C TYR A 201 -17.77 0.16 -4.32
N PRO A 202 -18.39 -0.56 -5.27
CA PRO A 202 -19.77 -1.06 -5.14
C PRO A 202 -20.01 -1.88 -3.87
N THR A 203 -19.00 -2.59 -3.38
CA THR A 203 -19.07 -3.40 -2.15
C THR A 203 -19.21 -2.58 -0.87
N ALA A 204 -18.87 -1.27 -0.90
CA ALA A 204 -18.83 -0.42 0.29
C ALA A 204 -19.46 0.97 0.09
N ILE A 205 -19.88 1.35 -1.13
CA ILE A 205 -20.40 2.69 -1.41
C ILE A 205 -21.68 3.03 -0.58
N HIS A 206 -22.46 2.01 -0.22
CA HIS A 206 -23.65 2.15 0.62
C HIS A 206 -23.38 1.99 2.12
N ALA A 207 -22.11 1.83 2.53
CA ALA A 207 -21.73 1.84 3.93
C ALA A 207 -21.77 3.29 4.45
N PRO A 208 -22.59 3.60 5.47
CA PRO A 208 -22.59 4.92 6.09
C PRO A 208 -21.36 5.12 6.96
N THR A 209 -20.99 6.37 7.22
CA THR A 209 -19.87 6.75 8.09
C THR A 209 -19.95 6.07 9.46
N ASP A 210 -21.16 5.95 10.03
CA ASP A 210 -21.39 5.29 11.33
C ASP A 210 -20.96 3.82 11.36
N GLU A 211 -21.17 3.07 10.26
CA GLU A 211 -20.72 1.68 10.13
C GLU A 211 -19.19 1.59 10.28
N ILE A 212 -18.48 2.50 9.63
CA ILE A 212 -17.00 2.53 9.67
C ILE A 212 -16.50 2.98 11.04
N VAL A 213 -17.13 3.99 11.65
CA VAL A 213 -16.80 4.46 13.01
C VAL A 213 -16.93 3.31 14.02
N GLU A 214 -18.03 2.55 13.96
CA GLU A 214 -18.23 1.40 14.87
C GLU A 214 -17.14 0.34 14.70
N LEU A 215 -16.79 -0.03 13.46
CA LEU A 215 -15.75 -1.01 13.20
C LEU A 215 -14.36 -0.50 13.60
N ALA A 216 -14.06 0.76 13.29
CA ALA A 216 -12.74 1.34 13.60
C ALA A 216 -12.53 1.60 15.11
N ALA A 217 -13.60 1.66 15.92
CA ALA A 217 -13.49 1.98 17.34
C ALA A 217 -12.64 0.99 18.15
N CYS A 218 -12.58 -0.28 17.75
CA CYS A 218 -11.76 -1.27 18.44
C CYS A 218 -10.27 -1.13 18.15
N LEU A 219 -9.85 -0.48 17.05
CA LEU A 219 -8.45 -0.44 16.59
C LEU A 219 -7.50 0.16 17.61
N LYS A 220 -7.92 1.20 18.34
CA LYS A 220 -7.12 1.89 19.35
C LYS A 220 -6.66 0.96 20.47
N ASP A 221 -7.49 -0.02 20.84
CA ASP A 221 -7.19 -0.95 21.95
C ASP A 221 -6.08 -1.94 21.58
N PHE A 222 -5.84 -2.13 20.28
CA PHE A 222 -4.77 -2.95 19.72
C PHE A 222 -3.57 -2.13 19.23
N GLY A 223 -3.63 -0.80 19.26
CA GLY A 223 -2.63 0.06 18.62
C GLY A 223 -2.60 -0.07 17.10
N ALA A 224 -3.71 -0.56 16.54
CA ALA A 224 -3.90 -0.76 15.12
C ALA A 224 -4.43 0.52 14.44
N LEU A 225 -4.37 0.57 13.10
CA LEU A 225 -4.74 1.77 12.34
C LEU A 225 -5.88 1.51 11.36
N TYR A 226 -6.51 2.59 10.94
CA TYR A 226 -7.52 2.62 9.90
C TYR A 226 -6.90 3.19 8.61
N THR A 227 -7.05 2.50 7.47
CA THR A 227 -6.67 3.02 6.15
C THR A 227 -7.88 3.14 5.24
N THR A 228 -7.91 4.12 4.33
CA THR A 228 -9.10 4.31 3.48
C THR A 228 -8.77 4.78 2.07
N HIS A 229 -9.20 4.00 1.08
CA HIS A 229 -9.58 4.53 -0.22
C HIS A 229 -10.88 5.31 -0.01
N MET A 230 -10.78 6.63 -0.06
CA MET A 230 -11.88 7.54 0.25
C MET A 230 -13.08 7.34 -0.69
N ARG A 231 -14.22 7.84 -0.28
CA ARG A 231 -15.47 7.72 -1.05
C ARG A 231 -15.42 8.39 -2.41
N ASN A 232 -14.71 9.53 -2.50
CA ASN A 232 -14.56 10.28 -3.73
C ASN A 232 -13.20 11.01 -3.75
N GLU A 233 -12.49 10.93 -4.86
CA GLU A 233 -11.17 11.55 -5.05
C GLU A 233 -11.21 12.66 -6.13
N GLY A 234 -12.40 13.02 -6.59
CA GLY A 234 -12.66 14.02 -7.62
C GLY A 234 -13.55 15.16 -7.14
N PRO A 235 -14.82 15.26 -7.60
CA PRO A 235 -15.72 16.36 -7.22
C PRO A 235 -15.84 16.57 -5.72
N ASP A 236 -15.96 15.49 -4.96
CA ASP A 236 -16.16 15.50 -3.52
C ASP A 236 -14.88 15.12 -2.75
N LEU A 237 -13.69 15.46 -3.28
CA LEU A 237 -12.41 15.18 -2.62
C LEU A 237 -12.34 15.75 -1.20
N VAL A 238 -12.66 17.02 -1.01
CA VAL A 238 -12.58 17.68 0.31
C VAL A 238 -13.63 17.11 1.27
N PRO A 239 -14.91 16.95 0.89
CA PRO A 239 -15.89 16.22 1.71
C PRO A 239 -15.46 14.81 2.11
N SER A 240 -14.77 14.06 1.24
CA SER A 240 -14.26 12.72 1.55
C SER A 240 -13.09 12.73 2.53
N VAL A 241 -12.23 13.75 2.45
CA VAL A 241 -11.21 14.01 3.48
C VAL A 241 -11.86 14.31 4.82
N ASP A 242 -12.90 15.16 4.83
CA ASP A 242 -13.63 15.49 6.06
C ASP A 242 -14.37 14.28 6.65
N GLU A 243 -14.96 13.40 5.82
CA GLU A 243 -15.51 12.11 6.27
C GLU A 243 -14.44 11.25 6.93
N THR A 244 -13.24 11.17 6.34
CA THR A 244 -12.13 10.42 6.92
C THR A 244 -11.68 11.00 8.26
N ILE A 245 -11.62 12.31 8.37
CA ILE A 245 -11.30 13.03 9.61
C ILE A 245 -12.38 12.77 10.66
N GLU A 246 -13.65 12.76 10.29
CA GLU A 246 -14.78 12.43 11.18
C GLU A 246 -14.66 10.99 11.71
N ILE A 247 -14.36 10.03 10.84
CA ILE A 247 -14.14 8.64 11.23
C ILE A 247 -12.99 8.54 12.24
N ALA A 248 -11.87 9.18 11.96
CA ALA A 248 -10.70 9.20 12.85
C ALA A 248 -11.02 9.81 14.22
N ASP A 249 -11.72 10.95 14.23
CA ASP A 249 -12.10 11.67 15.46
C ASP A 249 -13.05 10.87 16.35
N ARG A 250 -14.08 10.29 15.75
CA ARG A 250 -15.13 9.54 16.45
C ARG A 250 -14.69 8.16 16.91
N SER A 251 -13.83 7.47 16.11
CA SER A 251 -13.30 6.15 16.48
C SER A 251 -12.08 6.24 17.41
N GLY A 252 -11.33 7.34 17.34
CA GLY A 252 -10.04 7.51 18.00
C GLY A 252 -8.90 6.67 17.41
N ALA A 253 -9.09 6.10 16.23
CA ALA A 253 -8.08 5.30 15.53
C ALA A 253 -7.03 6.19 14.85
N ALA A 254 -5.76 5.77 14.89
CA ALA A 254 -4.75 6.33 13.99
C ALA A 254 -5.15 6.03 12.54
N THR A 255 -5.09 7.02 11.65
CA THR A 255 -5.71 6.92 10.33
C THR A 255 -4.72 7.26 9.22
N VAL A 256 -4.80 6.53 8.10
CA VAL A 256 -4.05 6.80 6.88
C VAL A 256 -5.02 6.95 5.70
N ILE A 257 -4.98 8.10 5.03
CA ILE A 257 -5.65 8.28 3.75
C ILE A 257 -4.81 7.54 2.69
N SER A 258 -5.39 6.54 2.08
CA SER A 258 -4.74 5.72 1.05
C SER A 258 -4.57 6.51 -0.24
N HIS A 259 -3.40 6.39 -0.89
CA HIS A 259 -3.07 6.91 -2.23
C HIS A 259 -3.72 8.27 -2.54
N HIS A 260 -3.54 9.25 -1.61
CA HIS A 260 -4.17 10.58 -1.74
C HIS A 260 -3.90 11.19 -3.11
N LYS A 261 -4.96 11.59 -3.81
CA LYS A 261 -4.90 12.15 -5.16
C LYS A 261 -6.08 13.09 -5.44
N CYS A 262 -5.97 13.86 -6.50
CA CYS A 262 -7.05 14.65 -7.08
C CYS A 262 -7.29 14.20 -8.52
N VAL A 263 -8.46 13.66 -8.83
CA VAL A 263 -8.78 13.08 -10.13
C VAL A 263 -9.80 13.88 -10.92
N GLY A 264 -9.65 13.88 -12.26
CA GLY A 264 -10.50 14.64 -13.17
C GLY A 264 -10.05 16.08 -13.32
N ARG A 265 -9.89 16.51 -14.57
CA ARG A 265 -9.33 17.82 -14.93
C ARG A 265 -10.05 19.00 -14.28
N GLU A 266 -11.36 18.89 -14.13
CA GLU A 266 -12.23 19.91 -13.51
C GLU A 266 -11.99 20.06 -12.00
N ASN A 267 -11.30 19.12 -11.38
CA ASN A 267 -11.02 19.10 -9.95
C ASN A 267 -9.60 19.54 -9.59
N TRP A 268 -8.70 19.63 -10.58
CA TRP A 268 -7.30 20.00 -10.34
C TRP A 268 -7.21 21.34 -9.61
N GLY A 269 -6.34 21.40 -8.59
CA GLY A 269 -6.23 22.48 -7.63
C GLY A 269 -6.87 22.17 -6.28
N LYS A 270 -7.84 21.26 -6.18
CA LYS A 270 -8.49 20.90 -4.91
C LYS A 270 -7.53 20.25 -3.89
N SER A 271 -6.37 19.75 -4.32
CA SER A 271 -5.37 19.26 -3.39
C SER A 271 -4.82 20.33 -2.45
N HIS A 272 -4.89 21.63 -2.80
CA HIS A 272 -4.58 22.69 -1.86
C HIS A 272 -5.49 22.68 -0.64
N ASP A 273 -6.79 22.54 -0.87
CA ASP A 273 -7.79 22.55 0.20
C ASP A 273 -7.74 21.22 0.99
N SER A 274 -7.67 20.07 0.31
CA SER A 274 -7.62 18.77 0.98
C SER A 274 -6.37 18.64 1.89
N LEU A 275 -5.20 19.10 1.43
CA LEU A 275 -3.98 19.13 2.24
C LEU A 275 -4.05 20.12 3.40
N ALA A 276 -4.77 21.25 3.25
CA ALA A 276 -5.01 22.17 4.34
C ALA A 276 -5.88 21.53 5.44
N HIS A 277 -6.95 20.78 5.07
CA HIS A 277 -7.79 20.02 6.01
C HIS A 277 -6.98 18.93 6.73
N ILE A 278 -6.19 18.16 5.99
CA ILE A 278 -5.29 17.15 6.56
C ILE A 278 -4.34 17.78 7.57
N LYS A 279 -3.67 18.89 7.21
CA LYS A 279 -2.74 19.60 8.10
C LYS A 279 -3.41 20.07 9.38
N ALA A 280 -4.63 20.60 9.28
CA ALA A 280 -5.39 21.04 10.44
C ALA A 280 -5.76 19.87 11.36
N ALA A 281 -6.13 18.72 10.79
CA ALA A 281 -6.43 17.52 11.54
C ALA A 281 -5.20 16.91 12.23
N GLN A 282 -4.03 16.93 11.59
CA GLN A 282 -2.76 16.47 12.15
C GLN A 282 -2.33 17.17 13.44
N GLN A 283 -2.87 18.38 13.71
CA GLN A 283 -2.58 19.08 14.97
C GLN A 283 -3.26 18.46 16.20
N ARG A 284 -4.27 17.62 16.01
CA ARG A 284 -5.12 17.07 17.08
C ARG A 284 -5.29 15.55 17.05
N MET A 285 -4.90 14.89 15.95
CA MET A 285 -5.02 13.44 15.80
C MET A 285 -3.89 12.86 14.97
N LYS A 286 -3.69 11.53 15.06
CA LYS A 286 -2.78 10.80 14.19
C LYS A 286 -3.44 10.55 12.85
N LEU A 287 -3.13 11.39 11.88
CA LEU A 287 -3.60 11.31 10.50
C LEU A 287 -2.41 11.44 9.56
N ASP A 288 -2.18 10.44 8.75
CA ASP A 288 -1.16 10.41 7.71
C ASP A 288 -1.80 10.04 6.37
N TYR A 289 -1.02 9.99 5.31
CA TYR A 289 -1.48 9.55 3.99
C TYR A 289 -0.33 8.97 3.18
N ASP A 290 -0.66 8.14 2.20
CA ASP A 290 0.27 7.67 1.20
C ASP A 290 -0.05 8.20 -0.19
N VAL A 291 0.93 8.14 -1.10
CA VAL A 291 0.86 8.64 -2.47
C VAL A 291 1.80 7.84 -3.37
N TYR A 292 1.40 7.61 -4.62
CA TYR A 292 2.27 7.03 -5.64
C TYR A 292 2.72 8.05 -6.68
N PRO A 293 3.91 7.89 -7.28
CA PRO A 293 4.55 8.90 -8.15
C PRO A 293 4.11 8.79 -9.61
N TYR A 294 2.80 8.78 -9.88
CA TYR A 294 2.25 8.63 -11.23
C TYR A 294 0.98 9.44 -11.42
N THR A 295 0.71 9.87 -12.66
CA THR A 295 -0.48 10.64 -13.05
C THR A 295 -1.64 9.78 -13.55
N ALA A 296 -1.53 8.45 -13.44
CA ALA A 296 -2.57 7.51 -13.82
C ALA A 296 -2.91 6.58 -12.65
N THR A 297 -4.18 6.21 -12.53
CA THR A 297 -4.67 5.23 -11.56
C THR A 297 -4.86 3.87 -12.23
N SER A 298 -4.94 2.79 -11.46
CA SER A 298 -5.27 1.46 -12.00
C SER A 298 -6.17 0.70 -11.02
N THR A 299 -7.26 0.15 -11.53
CA THR A 299 -8.22 -0.67 -10.78
C THR A 299 -9.09 -1.49 -11.75
N ILE A 300 -10.19 -2.09 -11.26
CA ILE A 300 -11.20 -2.75 -12.10
C ILE A 300 -11.79 -1.77 -13.13
N LEU A 301 -12.33 -2.31 -14.24
CA LEU A 301 -12.97 -1.49 -15.26
C LEU A 301 -14.30 -0.94 -14.76
N LEU A 302 -14.36 0.39 -14.57
CA LEU A 302 -15.51 1.11 -14.01
C LEU A 302 -15.96 2.25 -14.94
N LYS A 303 -17.26 2.35 -15.21
CA LYS A 303 -17.86 3.37 -16.06
C LYS A 303 -17.57 4.80 -15.58
N ASP A 304 -17.72 5.05 -14.28
CA ASP A 304 -17.52 6.38 -13.70
C ASP A 304 -16.08 6.86 -13.85
N PHE A 305 -15.12 5.94 -13.86
CA PHE A 305 -13.71 6.26 -14.05
C PHE A 305 -13.38 6.60 -15.50
N LEU A 306 -14.08 5.97 -16.46
CA LEU A 306 -13.94 6.29 -17.89
C LEU A 306 -14.30 7.76 -18.16
N SER A 307 -15.40 8.23 -17.57
CA SER A 307 -15.94 9.58 -17.82
C SER A 307 -15.02 10.71 -17.32
N THR A 308 -14.16 10.43 -16.34
CA THR A 308 -13.21 11.41 -15.75
C THR A 308 -11.79 11.25 -16.26
N SER A 309 -11.55 10.33 -17.21
CA SER A 309 -10.23 10.02 -17.76
C SER A 309 -10.04 10.63 -19.13
N GLU A 310 -8.86 11.22 -19.36
CA GLU A 310 -8.45 11.66 -20.71
C GLU A 310 -8.16 10.47 -21.64
N LYS A 311 -7.77 9.35 -21.05
CA LYS A 311 -7.42 8.11 -21.74
C LYS A 311 -7.55 6.93 -20.78
N THR A 312 -8.05 5.80 -21.28
CA THR A 312 -8.10 4.55 -20.54
C THR A 312 -7.47 3.41 -21.35
N VAL A 313 -6.59 2.62 -20.73
CA VAL A 313 -5.91 1.48 -21.35
C VAL A 313 -6.21 0.22 -20.58
N LEU A 314 -6.67 -0.83 -21.27
CA LEU A 314 -7.01 -2.11 -20.66
C LEU A 314 -5.76 -2.83 -20.15
N THR A 315 -5.76 -3.27 -18.89
CA THR A 315 -4.64 -4.00 -18.25
C THR A 315 -4.85 -5.50 -18.26
N SER A 316 -6.12 -5.92 -18.14
CA SER A 316 -6.52 -7.33 -18.14
C SER A 316 -7.96 -7.46 -18.59
N SER A 317 -8.32 -8.61 -19.15
CA SER A 317 -9.68 -9.04 -19.40
C SER A 317 -9.72 -10.56 -19.41
N ALA A 318 -10.60 -11.14 -18.61
CA ALA A 318 -10.76 -12.59 -18.54
C ALA A 318 -11.45 -13.15 -19.81
N THR A 319 -12.28 -12.35 -20.44
CA THR A 319 -13.09 -12.73 -21.62
C THR A 319 -12.42 -12.39 -22.95
N HIS A 320 -11.61 -11.30 -22.98
CA HIS A 320 -10.98 -10.76 -24.18
C HIS A 320 -9.51 -10.40 -23.93
N PRO A 321 -8.64 -11.37 -23.63
CA PRO A 321 -7.22 -11.11 -23.35
C PRO A 321 -6.47 -10.45 -24.52
N GLU A 322 -6.94 -10.62 -25.75
CA GLU A 322 -6.38 -10.01 -26.97
C GLU A 322 -6.56 -8.47 -27.01
N MET A 323 -7.45 -7.93 -26.18
CA MET A 323 -7.69 -6.47 -26.08
C MET A 323 -6.74 -5.79 -25.09
N VAL A 324 -5.97 -6.54 -24.33
CA VAL A 324 -5.03 -5.99 -23.32
C VAL A 324 -3.98 -5.09 -23.96
N GLY A 325 -3.80 -3.91 -23.36
CA GLY A 325 -2.88 -2.87 -23.82
C GLY A 325 -3.48 -1.92 -24.85
N ARG A 326 -4.74 -2.11 -25.23
CA ARG A 326 -5.47 -1.21 -26.14
C ARG A 326 -6.20 -0.11 -25.37
N GLU A 327 -6.42 1.00 -26.04
CA GLU A 327 -7.27 2.09 -25.54
C GLU A 327 -8.74 1.65 -25.60
N PHE A 328 -9.46 1.90 -24.49
CA PHE A 328 -10.87 1.49 -24.35
C PHE A 328 -11.75 2.07 -25.45
N ASP A 329 -11.60 3.35 -25.77
CA ASP A 329 -12.39 4.01 -26.83
C ASP A 329 -12.16 3.39 -28.21
N SER A 330 -10.94 2.90 -28.47
CA SER A 330 -10.64 2.19 -29.73
C SER A 330 -11.35 0.83 -29.82
N ILE A 331 -11.54 0.16 -28.68
CA ILE A 331 -12.28 -1.12 -28.61
C ILE A 331 -13.77 -0.87 -28.83
N VAL A 332 -14.34 0.14 -28.16
CA VAL A 332 -15.75 0.55 -28.35
C VAL A 332 -16.03 0.90 -29.81
N ALA A 333 -15.14 1.68 -30.43
CA ALA A 333 -15.28 2.07 -31.86
C ALA A 333 -15.20 0.87 -32.80
N GLU A 334 -14.27 -0.07 -32.59
CA GLU A 334 -14.11 -1.28 -33.37
C GLU A 334 -15.32 -2.20 -33.25
N TRP A 335 -15.84 -2.37 -32.03
CA TRP A 335 -17.01 -3.23 -31.80
C TRP A 335 -18.34 -2.59 -32.19
N GLY A 336 -18.37 -1.26 -32.39
CA GLY A 336 -19.59 -0.51 -32.77
C GLY A 336 -20.69 -0.64 -31.72
N CYS A 337 -20.32 -0.75 -30.43
CA CYS A 337 -21.23 -0.98 -29.32
C CYS A 337 -21.24 0.22 -28.33
N SER A 338 -22.14 0.21 -27.36
CA SER A 338 -22.15 1.19 -26.29
C SER A 338 -21.03 0.95 -25.28
N VAL A 339 -20.69 1.97 -24.48
CA VAL A 339 -19.71 1.87 -23.38
C VAL A 339 -20.11 0.76 -22.40
N ASP A 340 -21.39 0.71 -22.01
CA ASP A 340 -21.90 -0.30 -21.08
C ASP A 340 -21.74 -1.72 -21.62
N GLU A 341 -22.09 -1.91 -22.90
CA GLU A 341 -21.94 -3.20 -23.58
C GLU A 341 -20.47 -3.62 -23.72
N ALA A 342 -19.55 -2.67 -23.94
CA ALA A 342 -18.13 -2.96 -23.97
C ALA A 342 -17.59 -3.37 -22.60
N ILE A 343 -18.01 -2.70 -21.52
CA ILE A 343 -17.67 -3.07 -20.15
C ILE A 343 -18.15 -4.48 -19.84
N ASP A 344 -19.43 -4.79 -20.13
CA ASP A 344 -20.01 -6.11 -19.88
C ASP A 344 -19.26 -7.22 -20.62
N ARG A 345 -18.92 -6.99 -21.89
CA ARG A 345 -18.16 -7.96 -22.71
C ARG A 345 -16.74 -8.20 -22.20
N LEU A 346 -16.06 -7.13 -21.73
CA LEU A 346 -14.68 -7.20 -21.26
C LEU A 346 -14.54 -7.77 -19.85
N SER A 347 -15.60 -7.65 -19.03
CA SER A 347 -15.55 -7.98 -17.59
C SER A 347 -15.48 -9.49 -17.30
N PRO A 348 -14.77 -9.92 -16.26
CA PRO A 348 -13.92 -9.13 -15.36
C PRO A 348 -12.69 -8.54 -16.05
N ALA A 349 -12.44 -7.26 -15.83
CA ALA A 349 -11.36 -6.53 -16.49
C ALA A 349 -10.74 -5.48 -15.56
N GLY A 350 -9.48 -5.15 -15.84
CA GLY A 350 -8.75 -4.05 -15.21
C GLY A 350 -8.32 -3.01 -16.22
N ALA A 351 -8.10 -1.78 -15.76
CA ALA A 351 -7.64 -0.69 -16.62
C ALA A 351 -6.72 0.30 -15.90
N VAL A 352 -5.90 1.01 -16.69
CA VAL A 352 -5.17 2.22 -16.30
C VAL A 352 -5.94 3.43 -16.80
N TYR A 353 -6.18 4.38 -15.92
CA TYR A 353 -6.94 5.60 -16.15
C TYR A 353 -6.05 6.82 -16.03
N PHE A 354 -5.83 7.55 -17.11
CA PHE A 354 -5.05 8.80 -17.13
C PHE A 354 -5.97 9.96 -16.77
N ARG A 355 -5.93 10.40 -15.50
CA ARG A 355 -6.87 11.38 -14.95
C ARG A 355 -6.32 12.28 -13.85
N MET A 356 -4.99 12.28 -13.65
CA MET A 356 -4.32 13.10 -12.65
C MET A 356 -3.34 14.05 -13.32
N ASP A 357 -3.02 15.14 -12.62
CA ASP A 357 -2.07 16.15 -13.03
C ASP A 357 -0.73 15.99 -12.30
N GLU A 358 0.37 16.28 -12.99
CA GLU A 358 1.73 16.14 -12.42
C GLU A 358 1.99 17.14 -11.30
N ASP A 359 1.47 18.37 -11.37
CA ASP A 359 1.64 19.37 -10.32
C ASP A 359 0.85 19.00 -9.06
N GLU A 360 -0.32 18.35 -9.22
CA GLU A 360 -1.07 17.75 -8.11
C GLU A 360 -0.24 16.65 -7.43
N VAL A 361 0.32 15.72 -8.21
CA VAL A 361 1.15 14.63 -7.68
C VAL A 361 2.35 15.17 -6.92
N ARG A 362 3.07 16.15 -7.50
CA ARG A 362 4.22 16.79 -6.84
C ARG A 362 3.84 17.49 -5.56
N ARG A 363 2.74 18.24 -5.55
CA ARG A 363 2.25 18.97 -4.38
C ARG A 363 1.90 18.01 -3.24
N ILE A 364 1.13 16.97 -3.53
CA ILE A 364 0.73 15.96 -2.56
C ILE A 364 1.96 15.24 -2.02
N MET A 365 2.88 14.83 -2.92
CA MET A 365 4.08 14.09 -2.54
C MET A 365 5.06 14.94 -1.72
N ALA A 366 5.21 16.24 -2.04
CA ALA A 366 6.10 17.15 -1.33
C ALA A 366 5.56 17.57 0.05
N PHE A 367 4.25 17.47 0.29
CA PHE A 367 3.64 17.95 1.52
C PHE A 367 4.10 17.13 2.74
N PRO A 368 4.35 17.79 3.89
CA PRO A 368 4.76 17.08 5.11
C PRO A 368 3.73 16.02 5.51
N GLY A 369 4.21 14.83 5.82
CA GLY A 369 3.33 13.73 6.21
C GLY A 369 3.10 12.68 5.14
N ALA A 370 3.44 12.92 3.87
CA ALA A 370 3.35 11.94 2.82
C ALA A 370 4.24 10.72 3.09
N MET A 371 3.69 9.52 2.91
CA MET A 371 4.45 8.28 2.72
C MET A 371 4.41 7.91 1.23
N ILE A 372 5.45 7.28 0.74
CA ILE A 372 5.49 6.75 -0.63
C ILE A 372 4.99 5.31 -0.60
N ALA A 373 4.07 5.01 -1.49
CA ALA A 373 3.55 3.66 -1.68
C ALA A 373 3.37 3.35 -3.17
N SER A 374 3.23 2.09 -3.53
CA SER A 374 3.09 1.72 -4.94
C SER A 374 1.64 1.67 -5.41
N ASP A 375 0.73 1.27 -4.54
CA ASP A 375 -0.63 0.85 -4.92
C ASP A 375 -0.58 -0.18 -6.07
N GLY A 376 0.45 -1.05 -6.02
CA GLY A 376 0.73 -2.03 -7.06
C GLY A 376 -0.34 -3.11 -7.13
N LEU A 377 -0.79 -3.41 -8.35
CA LEU A 377 -1.73 -4.49 -8.64
C LEU A 377 -1.00 -5.57 -9.43
N PRO A 378 -0.67 -6.72 -8.82
CA PRO A 378 -0.13 -7.87 -9.55
C PRO A 378 -1.17 -8.42 -10.53
N ILE A 379 -0.75 -8.68 -11.76
CA ILE A 379 -1.57 -9.29 -12.80
C ILE A 379 -0.77 -10.45 -13.39
N ASP A 380 -1.31 -11.67 -13.34
CA ASP A 380 -0.62 -12.86 -13.85
C ASP A 380 -0.51 -12.84 -15.38
N GLU A 381 -1.62 -12.53 -16.05
CA GLU A 381 -1.70 -12.40 -17.49
C GLU A 381 -2.22 -11.01 -17.86
N GLY A 382 -1.35 -10.15 -18.37
CA GLY A 382 -1.74 -8.79 -18.72
C GLY A 382 -0.59 -7.79 -18.73
N ARG A 383 -0.95 -6.51 -18.68
CA ARG A 383 -0.01 -5.38 -18.65
C ARG A 383 -0.27 -4.51 -17.43
N PRO A 384 0.35 -4.84 -16.28
CA PRO A 384 0.14 -4.08 -15.05
C PRO A 384 0.60 -2.63 -15.21
N HIS A 385 0.02 -1.74 -14.41
CA HIS A 385 0.49 -0.36 -14.31
C HIS A 385 1.97 -0.33 -13.90
N PRO A 386 2.83 0.54 -14.49
CA PRO A 386 4.26 0.63 -14.17
C PRO A 386 4.56 0.84 -12.67
N ARG A 387 3.59 1.35 -11.88
CA ARG A 387 3.76 1.56 -10.43
C ARG A 387 4.09 0.27 -9.67
N LEU A 388 3.69 -0.90 -10.19
CA LEU A 388 4.05 -2.19 -9.60
C LEU A 388 5.57 -2.41 -9.56
N TRP A 389 6.28 -1.98 -10.60
CA TRP A 389 7.71 -2.26 -10.82
C TRP A 389 8.64 -1.06 -10.66
N GLY A 390 8.13 0.17 -10.59
CA GLY A 390 8.97 1.35 -10.74
C GLY A 390 8.71 2.48 -9.75
N THR A 391 7.86 2.31 -8.74
CA THR A 391 7.50 3.38 -7.81
C THR A 391 8.70 3.94 -7.07
N PHE A 392 9.47 3.10 -6.39
CA PHE A 392 10.57 3.55 -5.52
C PHE A 392 11.75 4.13 -6.33
N PRO A 393 12.23 3.46 -7.40
CA PRO A 393 13.25 4.05 -8.25
C PRO A 393 12.81 5.35 -8.93
N ARG A 394 11.51 5.49 -9.30
CA ARG A 394 10.98 6.72 -9.87
C ARG A 394 11.02 7.88 -8.87
N VAL A 395 10.74 7.61 -7.59
CA VAL A 395 10.85 8.63 -6.54
C VAL A 395 12.30 9.08 -6.41
N LEU A 396 13.26 8.16 -6.32
CA LEU A 396 14.67 8.47 -6.17
C LEU A 396 15.25 9.20 -7.40
N GLY A 397 15.00 8.67 -8.60
CA GLY A 397 15.54 9.23 -9.84
C GLY A 397 14.79 10.49 -10.28
N HIS A 398 13.49 10.34 -10.62
CA HIS A 398 12.73 11.41 -11.26
C HIS A 398 12.38 12.55 -10.28
N TYR A 399 11.78 12.24 -9.12
CA TYR A 399 11.31 13.29 -8.21
C TYR A 399 12.41 13.87 -7.31
N CYS A 400 13.32 13.04 -6.83
CA CYS A 400 14.40 13.48 -5.97
C CYS A 400 15.56 14.06 -6.80
N ARG A 401 16.26 13.24 -7.60
CA ARG A 401 17.45 13.65 -8.33
C ARG A 401 17.17 14.66 -9.44
N ASP A 402 16.19 14.36 -10.34
CA ASP A 402 15.99 15.15 -11.57
C ASP A 402 15.16 16.41 -11.30
N HIS A 403 14.20 16.38 -10.38
CA HIS A 403 13.28 17.49 -10.09
C HIS A 403 13.48 18.16 -8.73
N GLY A 404 14.24 17.57 -7.80
CA GLY A 404 14.54 18.18 -6.51
C GLY A 404 13.29 18.45 -5.64
N VAL A 405 12.26 17.61 -5.75
CA VAL A 405 11.01 17.79 -4.99
C VAL A 405 11.29 17.70 -3.48
N PHE A 406 12.22 16.84 -3.08
CA PHE A 406 12.76 16.71 -1.72
C PHE A 406 14.18 16.11 -1.77
N SER A 407 14.90 16.16 -0.65
CA SER A 407 16.23 15.58 -0.55
C SER A 407 16.19 14.04 -0.59
N LEU A 408 17.32 13.42 -0.86
CA LEU A 408 17.43 11.94 -0.85
C LEU A 408 17.16 11.38 0.54
N GLU A 409 17.59 12.06 1.60
CA GLU A 409 17.33 11.70 2.99
C GLU A 409 15.83 11.71 3.31
N GLU A 410 15.14 12.75 2.86
CA GLU A 410 13.68 12.85 3.00
C GLU A 410 12.95 11.78 2.18
N ALA A 411 13.40 11.48 0.95
CA ALA A 411 12.86 10.40 0.15
C ALA A 411 12.97 9.05 0.87
N VAL A 412 14.16 8.72 1.37
CA VAL A 412 14.38 7.47 2.14
C VAL A 412 13.50 7.44 3.39
N HIS A 413 13.41 8.54 4.14
CA HIS A 413 12.53 8.62 5.32
C HIS A 413 11.07 8.31 4.98
N ARG A 414 10.53 8.88 3.89
CA ARG A 414 9.15 8.68 3.43
C ARG A 414 8.89 7.27 2.88
N MET A 415 9.94 6.54 2.54
CA MET A 415 9.88 5.17 2.04
C MET A 415 10.27 4.12 3.10
N SER A 416 10.74 4.52 4.29
CA SER A 416 11.23 3.57 5.29
C SER A 416 10.84 3.96 6.73
N GLY A 417 11.55 4.90 7.37
CA GLY A 417 11.37 5.24 8.78
C GLY A 417 9.97 5.75 9.10
N LYS A 418 9.40 6.63 8.28
CA LYS A 418 8.04 7.11 8.45
C LYS A 418 6.99 6.01 8.29
N PRO A 419 6.98 5.19 7.22
CA PRO A 419 6.15 4.00 7.12
C PRO A 419 6.21 3.09 8.35
N ALA A 420 7.42 2.75 8.81
CA ALA A 420 7.62 1.91 9.98
C ALA A 420 6.98 2.51 11.24
N SER A 421 7.16 3.81 11.45
CA SER A 421 6.59 4.53 12.60
C SER A 421 5.07 4.57 12.56
N VAL A 422 4.47 4.88 11.39
CA VAL A 422 3.01 5.00 11.22
C VAL A 422 2.33 3.65 11.39
N PHE A 423 2.87 2.59 10.78
CA PHE A 423 2.29 1.23 10.82
C PHE A 423 2.73 0.41 12.05
N GLY A 424 3.54 0.99 12.95
CA GLY A 424 4.00 0.31 14.17
C GLY A 424 4.93 -0.88 13.90
N ILE A 425 5.63 -0.87 12.77
CA ILE A 425 6.58 -1.94 12.37
C ILE A 425 7.87 -1.76 13.18
N LYS A 426 8.04 -2.61 14.20
CA LYS A 426 9.13 -2.47 15.18
C LYS A 426 10.47 -2.90 14.63
N ASP A 427 11.53 -2.16 14.98
CA ASP A 427 12.93 -2.44 14.66
C ASP A 427 13.23 -2.55 13.16
N ARG A 428 12.43 -1.92 12.29
CA ARG A 428 12.62 -1.83 10.84
C ARG A 428 12.48 -0.37 10.37
N GLY A 429 12.89 -0.10 9.15
CA GLY A 429 12.81 1.23 8.52
C GLY A 429 13.90 2.21 8.94
N GLU A 430 14.82 1.83 9.83
CA GLU A 430 15.98 2.63 10.26
C GLU A 430 17.24 1.79 10.36
N ILE A 431 18.39 2.39 10.00
CA ILE A 431 19.71 1.80 10.24
C ILE A 431 20.22 2.24 11.60
N ARG A 432 20.01 1.41 12.60
CA ARG A 432 20.52 1.60 13.96
C ARG A 432 20.91 0.27 14.59
N GLN A 433 21.81 0.30 15.56
CA GLN A 433 22.17 -0.90 16.28
C GLN A 433 20.95 -1.59 16.90
N GLY A 434 20.83 -2.89 16.71
CA GLY A 434 19.73 -3.74 17.17
C GLY A 434 18.53 -3.81 16.21
N ALA A 435 18.43 -2.93 15.18
CA ALA A 435 17.40 -3.05 14.16
C ALA A 435 17.65 -4.27 13.26
N PHE A 436 16.60 -4.76 12.62
CA PHE A 436 16.73 -5.76 11.55
C PHE A 436 17.60 -5.22 10.42
N ALA A 437 18.40 -6.07 9.81
CA ALA A 437 19.28 -5.71 8.71
C ALA A 437 18.55 -5.77 7.35
N ASP A 438 17.34 -5.20 7.29
CA ASP A 438 16.65 -4.95 6.04
C ASP A 438 17.28 -3.74 5.38
N LEU A 439 18.14 -3.95 4.40
CA LEU A 439 18.97 -2.91 3.81
C LEU A 439 18.86 -2.91 2.30
N VAL A 440 19.01 -1.72 1.71
CA VAL A 440 19.16 -1.51 0.28
C VAL A 440 20.42 -0.71 0.00
N VAL A 441 21.18 -1.14 -1.01
CA VAL A 441 22.34 -0.42 -1.54
C VAL A 441 22.03 -0.04 -2.98
N PHE A 442 22.15 1.25 -3.31
CA PHE A 442 21.79 1.75 -4.64
C PHE A 442 22.69 2.92 -5.07
N ASP A 443 22.75 3.16 -6.38
CA ASP A 443 23.38 4.31 -6.99
C ASP A 443 22.38 5.50 -6.97
N PRO A 444 22.68 6.61 -6.26
CA PRO A 444 21.72 7.71 -6.03
C PRO A 444 21.50 8.62 -7.25
#